data_c7e7c747032526cda165f343294e77de
#
_entry.id   c7e7c747032526cda165f343294e77de
#
_cell.length_a   1.000
_cell.length_b   1.000
_cell.length_c   1.000
_cell.angle_alpha   90.00
_cell.angle_beta   90.00
_cell.angle_gamma   90.00
#
_symmetry.space_group_name_H-M   'P 1'
#
loop_
_entity.id
_entity.type
_entity.pdbx_description
1 polymer ?
#
loop_
_entity_poly.entity_id
_entity_poly.type
_entity_poly.pdbx_seq_one_letter_code
_entity_poly.pdbx_strand_id
1 'polypeptide(L)'
;MTENRFRPQFTSDCTKPEVIIGFVYLMLHMFAIPLLLPVVQTHLLPELDEITANAAYYGIGVAVSFLLFWKLLRREFDHFMDRPLHCLSGILMGYFLWYMLSLLLFSLLETLGLELITPNDRAVDMLAEQNFNLTMVISVIAAPIVEEVLFRGILFQSIRQKSRLMAYLASLLMFGLYHVWQFALAYQDLSYLLHIVQYLPITFALTWCYEYSGSLWTAIFFHASNNYLAMSLLQSI
;
A
#
# COMPACT_ATOMS: atom_id res chain seq x y z
N MET A 1 29.92 9.46 -28.95
CA MET A 1 28.86 9.73 -27.95
C MET A 1 27.80 8.64 -28.11
N THR A 2 27.91 7.57 -27.34
CA THR A 2 26.92 6.47 -27.33
C THR A 2 25.78 6.86 -26.43
N GLU A 3 24.70 7.30 -27.04
CA GLU A 3 23.40 7.47 -26.32
C GLU A 3 23.02 6.19 -25.61
N ASN A 4 22.87 6.29 -24.32
CA ASN A 4 22.47 5.21 -23.42
C ASN A 4 20.97 4.94 -23.63
N ARG A 5 20.62 4.18 -24.68
CA ARG A 5 19.24 3.91 -25.18
C ARG A 5 18.39 3.00 -24.27
N PHE A 6 18.82 2.67 -23.05
CA PHE A 6 18.19 1.61 -22.26
C PHE A 6 17.66 2.00 -20.87
N ARG A 7 17.43 3.28 -20.60
CA ARG A 7 16.65 3.67 -19.41
C ARG A 7 15.53 4.58 -19.86
N PRO A 8 14.27 4.11 -19.95
CA PRO A 8 13.15 5.04 -19.96
C PRO A 8 13.30 5.90 -18.71
N GLN A 9 13.49 7.20 -18.90
CA GLN A 9 13.47 8.14 -17.78
C GLN A 9 12.10 8.01 -17.13
N PHE A 10 12.06 7.63 -15.86
CA PHE A 10 10.83 7.67 -15.08
C PHE A 10 10.32 9.12 -15.10
N THR A 11 9.23 9.35 -15.81
CA THR A 11 8.56 10.65 -15.88
C THR A 11 7.45 10.66 -14.87
N SER A 12 7.43 11.65 -13.98
CA SER A 12 6.30 11.81 -13.08
C SER A 12 5.13 12.40 -13.83
N ASP A 13 4.00 11.75 -13.74
CA ASP A 13 2.74 12.21 -14.32
C ASP A 13 1.93 13.11 -13.37
N CYS A 14 2.40 13.29 -12.13
CA CYS A 14 1.74 14.16 -11.16
C CYS A 14 1.94 15.65 -11.47
N THR A 15 0.83 16.37 -11.56
CA THR A 15 0.84 17.84 -11.59
C THR A 15 1.07 18.42 -10.20
N LYS A 16 1.55 19.67 -10.11
CA LYS A 16 1.75 20.34 -8.80
C LYS A 16 0.50 20.36 -7.91
N PRO A 17 -0.72 20.67 -8.42
CA PRO A 17 -1.94 20.57 -7.62
C PRO A 17 -2.21 19.14 -7.12
N GLU A 18 -2.05 18.12 -7.96
CA GLU A 18 -2.23 16.71 -7.56
C GLU A 18 -1.27 16.34 -6.43
N VAL A 19 -0.03 16.81 -6.47
CA VAL A 19 0.96 16.58 -5.41
C VAL A 19 0.53 17.24 -4.09
N ILE A 20 0.13 18.52 -4.11
CA ILE A 20 -0.28 19.24 -2.89
C ILE A 20 -1.52 18.60 -2.28
N ILE A 21 -2.57 18.38 -3.10
CA ILE A 21 -3.81 17.74 -2.65
C ILE A 21 -3.52 16.33 -2.15
N GLY A 22 -2.65 15.60 -2.86
CA GLY A 22 -2.26 14.24 -2.50
C GLY A 22 -1.55 14.15 -1.16
N PHE A 23 -0.63 15.07 -0.85
CA PHE A 23 0.02 15.10 0.47
C PHE A 23 -0.96 15.47 1.59
N VAL A 24 -1.88 16.40 1.36
CA VAL A 24 -2.94 16.70 2.33
C VAL A 24 -3.79 15.45 2.56
N TYR A 25 -4.23 14.78 1.50
CA TYR A 25 -5.03 13.57 1.61
C TYR A 25 -4.25 12.42 2.25
N LEU A 26 -2.96 12.25 1.95
CA LEU A 26 -2.10 11.26 2.61
C LEU A 26 -2.07 11.47 4.13
N MET A 27 -1.90 12.72 4.59
CA MET A 27 -1.90 13.04 6.03
C MET A 27 -3.27 12.79 6.66
N LEU A 28 -4.34 13.16 5.98
CA LEU A 28 -5.70 12.90 6.47
C LEU A 28 -5.98 11.41 6.54
N HIS A 29 -5.72 10.67 5.48
CA HIS A 29 -5.97 9.23 5.40
C HIS A 29 -5.09 8.45 6.37
N MET A 30 -3.81 8.76 6.45
CA MET A 30 -2.88 8.03 7.28
C MET A 30 -3.05 8.31 8.78
N PHE A 31 -3.36 9.54 9.17
CA PHE A 31 -3.35 9.94 10.58
C PHE A 31 -4.69 10.48 11.08
N ALA A 32 -5.27 11.49 10.43
CA ALA A 32 -6.41 12.20 10.98
C ALA A 32 -7.67 11.32 11.04
N ILE A 33 -8.00 10.64 9.94
CA ILE A 33 -9.21 9.79 9.89
C ILE A 33 -9.10 8.61 10.86
N PRO A 34 -8.01 7.83 10.92
CA PRO A 34 -7.87 6.75 11.89
C PRO A 34 -7.90 7.18 13.35
N LEU A 35 -7.45 8.40 13.67
CA LEU A 35 -7.56 8.95 15.02
C LEU A 35 -8.99 9.38 15.36
N LEU A 36 -9.73 9.88 14.38
CA LEU A 36 -11.10 10.37 14.58
C LEU A 36 -12.13 9.24 14.54
N LEU A 37 -11.87 8.18 13.78
CA LEU A 37 -12.83 7.11 13.58
C LEU A 37 -13.30 6.44 14.88
N PRO A 38 -12.42 6.05 15.83
CA PRO A 38 -12.84 5.52 17.13
C PRO A 38 -13.68 6.49 17.95
N VAL A 39 -13.38 7.80 17.86
CA VAL A 39 -14.16 8.85 18.55
C VAL A 39 -15.56 8.94 17.96
N VAL A 40 -15.68 8.91 16.63
CA VAL A 40 -16.96 8.91 15.92
C VAL A 40 -17.78 7.67 16.27
N GLN A 41 -17.17 6.47 16.26
CA GLN A 41 -17.84 5.23 16.64
C GLN A 41 -18.34 5.30 18.08
N THR A 42 -17.52 5.76 19.03
CA THR A 42 -17.88 5.77 20.45
C THR A 42 -18.97 6.80 20.78
N HIS A 43 -18.94 7.99 20.17
CA HIS A 43 -19.79 9.11 20.60
C HIS A 43 -20.92 9.47 19.64
N LEU A 44 -20.79 9.18 18.34
CA LEU A 44 -21.75 9.59 17.33
C LEU A 44 -22.50 8.41 16.70
N LEU A 45 -21.82 7.28 16.52
CA LEU A 45 -22.36 6.10 15.83
C LEU A 45 -22.03 4.81 16.62
N PRO A 46 -22.53 4.65 17.85
CA PRO A 46 -22.18 3.50 18.72
C PRO A 46 -22.62 2.14 18.16
N GLU A 47 -23.59 2.13 17.25
CA GLU A 47 -24.06 0.92 16.57
C GLU A 47 -23.22 0.53 15.34
N LEU A 48 -22.23 1.36 14.97
CA LEU A 48 -21.37 1.10 13.83
C LEU A 48 -20.31 0.08 14.22
N ASP A 49 -20.40 -1.13 13.68
CA ASP A 49 -19.40 -2.16 13.91
C ASP A 49 -18.08 -1.86 13.18
N GLU A 50 -17.01 -2.53 13.62
CA GLU A 50 -15.66 -2.28 13.16
C GLU A 50 -15.48 -2.58 11.66
N ILE A 51 -16.06 -3.67 11.17
CA ILE A 51 -15.95 -4.05 9.75
C ILE A 51 -16.68 -3.05 8.84
N THR A 52 -17.84 -2.54 9.26
CA THR A 52 -18.59 -1.53 8.50
C THR A 52 -17.86 -0.18 8.52
N ALA A 53 -17.27 0.19 9.67
CA ALA A 53 -16.43 1.39 9.77
C ALA A 53 -15.20 1.30 8.84
N ASN A 54 -14.56 0.14 8.80
CA ASN A 54 -13.42 -0.12 7.92
C ASN A 54 -13.84 -0.08 6.44
N ALA A 55 -15.00 -0.68 6.11
CA ALA A 55 -15.55 -0.62 4.75
C ALA A 55 -15.89 0.81 4.32
N ALA A 56 -16.43 1.63 5.21
CA ALA A 56 -16.68 3.04 4.95
C ALA A 56 -15.37 3.82 4.76
N TYR A 57 -14.37 3.58 5.61
CA TYR A 57 -13.05 4.20 5.51
C TYR A 57 -12.40 3.97 4.14
N TYR A 58 -12.30 2.72 3.71
CA TYR A 58 -11.70 2.39 2.41
C TYR A 58 -12.63 2.71 1.24
N GLY A 59 -13.95 2.54 1.38
CA GLY A 59 -14.92 2.89 0.33
C GLY A 59 -14.93 4.38 0.01
N ILE A 60 -14.93 5.24 1.04
CA ILE A 60 -14.76 6.69 0.89
C ILE A 60 -13.37 6.99 0.31
N GLY A 61 -12.34 6.28 0.78
CA GLY A 61 -10.98 6.39 0.27
C GLY A 61 -10.88 6.15 -1.23
N VAL A 62 -11.52 5.11 -1.75
CA VAL A 62 -11.61 4.82 -3.19
C VAL A 62 -12.33 5.95 -3.92
N ALA A 63 -13.50 6.39 -3.42
CA ALA A 63 -14.25 7.47 -4.04
C ALA A 63 -13.42 8.77 -4.12
N VAL A 64 -12.76 9.14 -3.03
CA VAL A 64 -11.86 10.31 -2.98
C VAL A 64 -10.68 10.15 -3.94
N SER A 65 -10.07 8.97 -4.01
CA SER A 65 -8.96 8.67 -4.94
C SER A 65 -9.39 8.87 -6.39
N PHE A 66 -10.56 8.37 -6.78
CA PHE A 66 -11.08 8.59 -8.14
C PHE A 66 -11.49 10.04 -8.39
N LEU A 67 -12.10 10.71 -7.44
CA LEU A 67 -12.54 12.11 -7.61
C LEU A 67 -11.36 13.07 -7.74
N LEU A 68 -10.35 12.93 -6.87
CA LEU A 68 -9.22 13.85 -6.82
C LEU A 68 -8.12 13.51 -7.85
N PHE A 69 -7.89 12.22 -8.10
CA PHE A 69 -6.77 11.74 -8.91
C PHE A 69 -7.19 11.02 -10.19
N TRP A 70 -8.43 11.25 -10.68
CA TRP A 70 -8.92 10.65 -11.93
C TRP A 70 -7.98 10.83 -13.11
N LYS A 71 -7.42 12.04 -13.26
CA LYS A 71 -6.50 12.35 -14.37
C LYS A 71 -5.19 11.57 -14.25
N LEU A 72 -4.65 11.44 -13.04
CA LEU A 72 -3.50 10.61 -12.76
C LEU A 72 -3.82 9.15 -13.06
N LEU A 73 -4.87 8.60 -12.46
CA LEU A 73 -5.27 7.21 -12.65
C LEU A 73 -5.50 6.85 -14.12
N ARG A 74 -6.09 7.77 -14.89
CA ARG A 74 -6.31 7.57 -16.32
C ARG A 74 -4.99 7.55 -17.10
N ARG A 75 -4.07 8.49 -16.88
CA ARG A 75 -2.76 8.50 -17.54
C ARG A 75 -1.97 7.23 -17.24
N GLU A 76 -1.96 6.83 -15.98
CA GLU A 76 -1.30 5.60 -15.53
C GLU A 76 -1.95 4.33 -16.13
N PHE A 77 -3.29 4.37 -16.40
CA PHE A 77 -3.98 3.29 -17.08
C PHE A 77 -3.63 3.23 -18.58
N ASP A 78 -3.49 4.38 -19.21
CA ASP A 78 -3.05 4.44 -20.61
C ASP A 78 -1.65 3.81 -20.74
N HIS A 79 -0.71 4.08 -19.80
CA HIS A 79 0.61 3.43 -19.77
C HIS A 79 0.52 1.91 -19.60
N PHE A 80 -0.42 1.42 -18.78
CA PHE A 80 -0.67 -0.03 -18.63
C PHE A 80 -1.15 -0.65 -19.94
N MET A 81 -2.09 -0.01 -20.61
CA MET A 81 -2.67 -0.49 -21.87
C MET A 81 -1.69 -0.44 -23.04
N ASP A 82 -0.78 0.54 -23.06
CA ASP A 82 0.26 0.66 -24.09
C ASP A 82 1.31 -0.47 -24.04
N ARG A 83 1.56 -1.04 -22.85
CA ARG A 83 2.61 -2.06 -22.63
C ARG A 83 2.17 -3.20 -21.69
N PRO A 84 1.06 -3.90 -21.98
CA PRO A 84 0.48 -4.86 -21.05
C PRO A 84 1.42 -6.02 -20.70
N LEU A 85 2.19 -6.53 -21.68
CA LEU A 85 3.16 -7.61 -21.43
C LEU A 85 4.34 -7.16 -20.56
N HIS A 86 4.78 -5.91 -20.71
CA HIS A 86 5.81 -5.33 -19.85
C HIS A 86 5.30 -5.15 -18.42
N CYS A 87 4.06 -4.69 -18.26
CA CYS A 87 3.41 -4.60 -16.95
C CYS A 87 3.24 -5.98 -16.31
N LEU A 88 2.80 -6.99 -17.06
CA LEU A 88 2.70 -8.35 -16.57
C LEU A 88 4.08 -8.92 -16.14
N SER A 89 5.14 -8.67 -16.93
CA SER A 89 6.49 -9.05 -16.52
C SER A 89 6.93 -8.35 -15.24
N GLY A 90 6.52 -7.09 -15.03
CA GLY A 90 6.73 -6.35 -13.79
C GLY A 90 6.08 -7.02 -12.58
N ILE A 91 4.84 -7.51 -12.72
CA ILE A 91 4.14 -8.25 -11.67
C ILE A 91 4.89 -9.55 -11.34
N LEU A 92 5.24 -10.35 -12.35
CA LEU A 92 5.94 -11.62 -12.14
C LEU A 92 7.31 -11.43 -11.45
N MET A 93 8.08 -10.44 -11.89
CA MET A 93 9.35 -10.09 -11.26
C MET A 93 9.15 -9.48 -9.86
N GLY A 94 8.06 -8.73 -9.65
CA GLY A 94 7.66 -8.22 -8.35
C GLY A 94 7.42 -9.34 -7.35
N TYR A 95 6.70 -10.40 -7.76
CA TYR A 95 6.50 -11.60 -6.95
C TYR A 95 7.83 -12.30 -6.61
N PHE A 96 8.72 -12.44 -7.59
CA PHE A 96 10.04 -13.03 -7.35
C PHE A 96 10.85 -12.22 -6.32
N LEU A 97 10.88 -10.88 -6.47
CA LEU A 97 11.58 -10.01 -5.54
C LEU A 97 10.96 -10.07 -4.14
N TRP A 98 9.64 -9.96 -4.05
CA TRP A 98 8.92 -10.07 -2.78
C TRP A 98 9.23 -11.39 -2.08
N TYR A 99 9.12 -12.51 -2.79
CA TYR A 99 9.38 -13.84 -2.24
C TYR A 99 10.82 -13.98 -1.73
N MET A 100 11.81 -13.60 -2.53
CA MET A 100 13.22 -13.66 -2.14
C MET A 100 13.54 -12.80 -0.92
N LEU A 101 13.05 -11.56 -0.91
CA LEU A 101 13.27 -10.64 0.22
C LEU A 101 12.54 -11.10 1.48
N SER A 102 11.31 -11.62 1.34
CA SER A 102 10.56 -12.20 2.46
C SER A 102 11.25 -13.42 3.06
N LEU A 103 11.78 -14.32 2.22
CA LEU A 103 12.53 -15.49 2.67
C LEU A 103 13.76 -15.08 3.49
N LEU A 104 14.53 -14.12 3.00
CA LEU A 104 15.70 -13.59 3.70
C LEU A 104 15.32 -12.96 5.05
N LEU A 105 14.28 -12.12 5.03
CA LEU A 105 13.83 -11.44 6.23
C LEU A 105 13.28 -12.44 7.26
N PHE A 106 12.40 -13.36 6.87
CA PHE A 106 11.80 -14.33 7.79
C PHE A 106 12.85 -15.27 8.38
N SER A 107 13.82 -15.74 7.58
CA SER A 107 14.93 -16.52 8.09
C SER A 107 15.77 -15.76 9.14
N LEU A 108 15.96 -14.45 8.93
CA LEU A 108 16.65 -13.59 9.91
C LEU A 108 15.83 -13.42 11.19
N LEU A 109 14.53 -13.09 11.07
CA LEU A 109 13.65 -12.89 12.23
C LEU A 109 13.50 -14.17 13.04
N GLU A 110 13.35 -15.32 12.39
CA GLU A 110 13.32 -16.64 13.06
C GLU A 110 14.61 -16.92 13.82
N THR A 111 15.77 -16.65 13.20
CA THR A 111 17.08 -16.82 13.85
C THR A 111 17.22 -15.93 15.10
N LEU A 112 16.59 -14.74 15.07
CA LEU A 112 16.59 -13.80 16.20
C LEU A 112 15.49 -14.11 17.24
N GLY A 113 14.61 -15.09 16.98
CA GLY A 113 13.49 -15.44 17.86
C GLY A 113 12.40 -14.36 17.89
N LEU A 114 12.23 -13.59 16.81
CA LEU A 114 11.25 -12.51 16.71
C LEU A 114 9.94 -13.00 16.08
N GLU A 115 8.83 -12.37 16.46
CA GLU A 115 7.50 -12.69 15.89
C GLU A 115 7.44 -12.42 14.39
N LEU A 116 6.78 -13.34 13.67
CA LEU A 116 6.59 -13.28 12.21
C LEU A 116 5.22 -12.68 11.81
N ILE A 117 4.24 -12.75 12.71
CA ILE A 117 2.88 -12.24 12.46
C ILE A 117 2.79 -10.78 12.89
N THR A 118 2.37 -9.92 11.98
CA THR A 118 2.22 -8.50 12.29
C THR A 118 0.89 -8.22 13.05
N PRO A 119 0.81 -7.13 13.82
CA PRO A 119 -0.45 -6.71 14.44
C PRO A 119 -1.54 -6.44 13.41
N ASN A 120 -1.19 -5.94 12.24
CA ASN A 120 -2.13 -5.69 11.16
C ASN A 120 -2.69 -6.99 10.58
N ASP A 121 -1.88 -8.04 10.43
CA ASP A 121 -2.37 -9.34 9.95
C ASP A 121 -3.42 -9.89 10.93
N ARG A 122 -3.16 -9.82 12.23
CA ARG A 122 -4.13 -10.20 13.27
C ARG A 122 -5.43 -9.37 13.20
N ALA A 123 -5.33 -8.07 12.92
CA ALA A 123 -6.50 -7.22 12.76
C ALA A 123 -7.33 -7.61 11.53
N VAL A 124 -6.67 -7.92 10.41
CA VAL A 124 -7.34 -8.42 9.20
C VAL A 124 -8.02 -9.78 9.45
N ASP A 125 -7.36 -10.68 10.18
CA ASP A 125 -7.93 -11.98 10.56
C ASP A 125 -9.21 -11.79 11.39
N MET A 126 -9.19 -10.92 12.40
CA MET A 126 -10.37 -10.59 13.22
C MET A 126 -11.52 -9.98 12.40
N LEU A 127 -11.23 -9.13 11.43
CA LEU A 127 -12.24 -8.60 10.51
C LEU A 127 -12.80 -9.70 9.59
N ALA A 128 -11.96 -10.62 9.14
CA ALA A 128 -12.37 -11.74 8.31
C ALA A 128 -13.27 -12.72 9.05
N GLU A 129 -13.05 -12.93 10.36
CA GLU A 129 -13.96 -13.70 11.23
C GLU A 129 -15.34 -13.05 11.33
N GLN A 130 -15.42 -11.71 11.35
CA GLN A 130 -16.70 -10.99 11.38
C GLN A 130 -17.44 -11.08 10.04
N ASN A 131 -16.76 -10.80 8.93
CA ASN A 131 -17.32 -10.88 7.59
C ASN A 131 -16.23 -11.07 6.54
N PHE A 132 -15.93 -12.34 6.20
CA PHE A 132 -14.90 -12.71 5.25
C PHE A 132 -15.05 -12.02 3.88
N ASN A 133 -16.27 -12.03 3.32
CA ASN A 133 -16.51 -11.45 1.99
C ASN A 133 -16.25 -9.95 1.94
N LEU A 134 -16.68 -9.22 2.98
CA LEU A 134 -16.46 -7.79 3.04
C LEU A 134 -14.98 -7.46 3.27
N THR A 135 -14.31 -8.20 4.16
CA THR A 135 -12.85 -8.07 4.37
C THR A 135 -12.08 -8.38 3.09
N MET A 136 -12.47 -9.41 2.35
CA MET A 136 -11.88 -9.73 1.05
C MET A 136 -12.01 -8.57 0.06
N VAL A 137 -13.19 -7.96 -0.07
CA VAL A 137 -13.39 -6.79 -0.96
C VAL A 137 -12.55 -5.59 -0.52
N ILE A 138 -12.49 -5.32 0.78
CA ILE A 138 -11.67 -4.23 1.32
C ILE A 138 -10.19 -4.49 1.02
N SER A 139 -9.67 -5.64 1.42
CA SER A 139 -8.24 -5.95 1.37
C SER A 139 -7.72 -6.14 -0.07
N VAL A 140 -8.54 -6.71 -0.96
CA VAL A 140 -8.11 -7.05 -2.33
C VAL A 140 -8.37 -5.91 -3.32
N ILE A 141 -9.41 -5.12 -3.10
CA ILE A 141 -9.81 -4.09 -4.08
C ILE A 141 -9.60 -2.69 -3.52
N ALA A 142 -10.25 -2.38 -2.39
CA ALA A 142 -10.34 -1.00 -1.93
C ALA A 142 -9.00 -0.49 -1.36
N ALA A 143 -8.37 -1.25 -0.48
CA ALA A 143 -7.09 -0.87 0.13
C ALA A 143 -5.97 -0.70 -0.90
N PRO A 144 -5.70 -1.65 -1.83
CA PRO A 144 -4.67 -1.49 -2.85
C PRO A 144 -4.84 -0.25 -3.72
N ILE A 145 -6.06 0.11 -4.10
CA ILE A 145 -6.31 1.31 -4.90
C ILE A 145 -5.89 2.56 -4.13
N VAL A 146 -6.37 2.71 -2.90
CA VAL A 146 -6.10 3.90 -2.07
C VAL A 146 -4.61 3.99 -1.73
N GLU A 147 -4.04 2.89 -1.29
CA GLU A 147 -2.66 2.84 -0.84
C GLU A 147 -1.67 3.09 -1.98
N GLU A 148 -1.84 2.45 -3.15
CA GLU A 148 -0.94 2.67 -4.26
C GLU A 148 -1.05 4.11 -4.81
N VAL A 149 -2.26 4.68 -4.86
CA VAL A 149 -2.42 6.10 -5.23
C VAL A 149 -1.64 7.00 -4.29
N LEU A 150 -1.75 6.80 -2.98
CA LEU A 150 -1.09 7.66 -1.99
C LEU A 150 0.43 7.44 -1.92
N PHE A 151 0.86 6.18 -1.84
CA PHE A 151 2.27 5.87 -1.61
C PHE A 151 3.10 5.87 -2.90
N ARG A 152 2.58 5.36 -4.02
CA ARG A 152 3.33 5.31 -5.29
C ARG A 152 2.96 6.48 -6.20
N GLY A 153 1.67 6.74 -6.37
CA GLY A 153 1.17 7.82 -7.20
C GLY A 153 1.55 9.22 -6.70
N ILE A 154 1.54 9.45 -5.39
CA ILE A 154 1.82 10.77 -4.80
C ILE A 154 3.20 10.82 -4.14
N LEU A 155 3.43 10.05 -3.08
CA LEU A 155 4.65 10.16 -2.28
C LEU A 155 5.90 9.80 -3.10
N PHE A 156 5.95 8.58 -3.64
CA PHE A 156 7.10 8.09 -4.39
C PHE A 156 7.38 8.96 -5.63
N GLN A 157 6.37 9.20 -6.46
CA GLN A 157 6.51 9.99 -7.68
C GLN A 157 7.09 11.38 -7.41
N SER A 158 6.59 12.06 -6.38
CA SER A 158 7.01 13.43 -6.05
C SER A 158 8.47 13.50 -5.63
N ILE A 159 8.95 12.53 -4.88
CA ILE A 159 10.33 12.48 -4.40
C ILE A 159 11.26 11.94 -5.48
N ARG A 160 10.78 10.98 -6.30
CA ARG A 160 11.55 10.29 -7.33
C ARG A 160 12.14 11.24 -8.38
N GLN A 161 11.43 12.34 -8.66
CA GLN A 161 11.93 13.41 -9.55
C GLN A 161 13.25 14.04 -9.06
N LYS A 162 13.48 14.05 -7.74
CA LYS A 162 14.67 14.66 -7.13
C LYS A 162 15.72 13.62 -6.76
N SER A 163 15.29 12.50 -6.18
CA SER A 163 16.20 11.47 -5.70
C SER A 163 15.53 10.10 -5.68
N ARG A 164 16.08 9.16 -6.44
CA ARG A 164 15.61 7.77 -6.44
C ARG A 164 15.76 7.12 -5.07
N LEU A 165 16.91 7.28 -4.44
CA LEU A 165 17.18 6.69 -3.12
C LEU A 165 16.18 7.19 -2.07
N MET A 166 15.98 8.52 -2.01
CA MET A 166 15.05 9.11 -1.04
C MET A 166 13.60 8.69 -1.29
N ALA A 167 13.20 8.51 -2.55
CA ALA A 167 11.87 8.03 -2.90
C ALA A 167 11.63 6.60 -2.39
N TYR A 168 12.60 5.70 -2.58
CA TYR A 168 12.53 4.34 -2.03
C TYR A 168 12.48 4.36 -0.50
N LEU A 169 13.39 5.09 0.15
CA LEU A 169 13.41 5.18 1.61
C LEU A 169 12.10 5.73 2.17
N ALA A 170 11.56 6.79 1.57
CA ALA A 170 10.29 7.37 1.98
C ALA A 170 9.13 6.38 1.78
N SER A 171 9.09 5.68 0.64
CA SER A 171 8.06 4.67 0.37
C SER A 171 8.12 3.52 1.38
N LEU A 172 9.32 2.98 1.65
CA LEU A 172 9.53 1.89 2.59
C LEU A 172 9.10 2.26 4.01
N LEU A 173 9.56 3.42 4.49
CA LEU A 173 9.28 3.87 5.86
C LEU A 173 7.80 4.25 6.04
N MET A 174 7.24 5.04 5.12
CA MET A 174 5.89 5.56 5.29
C MET A 174 4.82 4.48 5.09
N PHE A 175 5.02 3.54 4.16
CA PHE A 175 4.11 2.42 3.97
C PHE A 175 4.15 1.46 5.17
N GLY A 176 5.33 1.10 5.66
CA GLY A 176 5.45 0.29 6.87
C GLY A 176 4.88 1.00 8.10
N LEU A 177 5.17 2.30 8.26
CA LEU A 177 4.60 3.10 9.34
C LEU A 177 3.07 3.12 9.29
N TYR A 178 2.46 3.28 8.12
CA TYR A 178 1.01 3.26 7.92
C TYR A 178 0.34 2.03 8.54
N HIS A 179 1.00 0.86 8.47
CA HIS A 179 0.46 -0.40 8.96
C HIS A 179 0.68 -0.67 10.46
N VAL A 180 1.54 0.11 11.14
CA VAL A 180 1.94 -0.23 12.52
C VAL A 180 1.76 0.89 13.55
N TRP A 181 1.72 2.16 13.14
CA TRP A 181 1.71 3.28 14.08
C TRP A 181 0.50 3.30 15.00
N GLN A 182 -0.67 2.88 14.50
CA GLN A 182 -1.91 2.84 15.28
C GLN A 182 -1.80 1.86 16.45
N PHE A 183 -1.14 0.72 16.22
CA PHE A 183 -0.92 -0.29 17.27
C PHE A 183 0.05 0.23 18.33
N ALA A 184 1.14 0.90 17.90
CA ALA A 184 2.07 1.54 18.85
C ALA A 184 1.35 2.57 19.75
N LEU A 185 0.40 3.32 19.20
CA LEU A 185 -0.40 4.27 19.97
C LEU A 185 -1.43 3.58 20.85
N ALA A 186 -2.18 2.61 20.31
CA ALA A 186 -3.26 1.93 21.05
C ALA A 186 -2.75 1.14 22.25
N TYR A 187 -1.62 0.47 22.09
CA TYR A 187 -0.99 -0.32 23.17
C TYR A 187 0.03 0.47 24.00
N GLN A 188 0.28 1.74 23.66
CA GLN A 188 1.28 2.61 24.30
C GLN A 188 2.68 1.96 24.35
N ASP A 189 3.02 1.20 23.31
CA ASP A 189 4.28 0.47 23.21
C ASP A 189 4.95 0.73 21.84
N LEU A 190 6.06 1.46 21.88
CA LEU A 190 6.83 1.81 20.69
C LEU A 190 7.51 0.61 20.03
N SER A 191 7.59 -0.55 20.70
CA SER A 191 8.14 -1.76 20.08
C SER A 191 7.34 -2.23 18.87
N TYR A 192 6.05 -1.90 18.79
CA TYR A 192 5.21 -2.15 17.60
C TYR A 192 5.77 -1.49 16.33
N LEU A 193 6.53 -0.41 16.44
CA LEU A 193 7.17 0.23 15.28
C LEU A 193 8.26 -0.67 14.64
N LEU A 194 8.81 -1.64 15.38
CA LEU A 194 9.76 -2.59 14.82
C LEU A 194 9.15 -3.47 13.74
N HIS A 195 7.83 -3.69 13.77
CA HIS A 195 7.12 -4.43 12.73
C HIS A 195 7.15 -3.74 11.34
N ILE A 196 7.59 -2.47 11.25
CA ILE A 196 7.87 -1.81 9.96
C ILE A 196 8.77 -2.69 9.08
N VAL A 197 9.73 -3.37 9.68
CA VAL A 197 10.71 -4.22 8.99
C VAL A 197 10.01 -5.32 8.17
N GLN A 198 8.88 -5.85 8.65
CA GLN A 198 8.14 -6.92 7.99
C GLN A 198 7.44 -6.47 6.70
N TYR A 199 7.20 -5.15 6.55
CA TYR A 199 6.62 -4.57 5.33
C TYR A 199 7.66 -4.20 4.27
N LEU A 200 8.98 -4.23 4.60
CA LEU A 200 10.03 -3.85 3.66
C LEU A 200 10.04 -4.69 2.37
N PRO A 201 9.89 -6.03 2.41
CA PRO A 201 9.88 -6.85 1.20
C PRO A 201 8.78 -6.47 0.22
N ILE A 202 7.53 -6.42 0.69
CA ILE A 202 6.38 -6.12 -0.18
C ILE A 202 6.43 -4.68 -0.66
N THR A 203 6.79 -3.72 0.21
CA THR A 203 6.89 -2.32 -0.17
C THR A 203 7.97 -2.08 -1.22
N PHE A 204 9.14 -2.74 -1.06
CA PHE A 204 10.20 -2.67 -2.05
C PHE A 204 9.74 -3.24 -3.40
N ALA A 205 9.13 -4.41 -3.40
CA ALA A 205 8.65 -5.07 -4.60
C ALA A 205 7.57 -4.25 -5.33
N LEU A 206 6.60 -3.68 -4.61
CA LEU A 206 5.57 -2.79 -5.15
C LEU A 206 6.17 -1.52 -5.76
N THR A 207 7.10 -0.89 -5.04
CA THR A 207 7.79 0.33 -5.51
C THR A 207 8.63 0.06 -6.75
N TRP A 208 9.35 -1.08 -6.76
CA TRP A 208 10.12 -1.52 -7.91
C TRP A 208 9.23 -1.85 -9.11
N CYS A 209 8.13 -2.56 -8.87
CA CYS A 209 7.16 -2.94 -9.90
C CYS A 209 6.57 -1.70 -10.58
N TYR A 210 6.19 -0.68 -9.80
CA TYR A 210 5.75 0.60 -10.32
C TYR A 210 6.84 1.31 -11.15
N GLU A 211 8.05 1.45 -10.58
CA GLU A 211 9.15 2.12 -11.29
C GLU A 211 9.57 1.38 -12.57
N TYR A 212 9.55 0.06 -12.56
CA TYR A 212 9.88 -0.78 -13.71
C TYR A 212 8.85 -0.66 -14.83
N SER A 213 7.57 -0.80 -14.49
CA SER A 213 6.48 -0.81 -15.48
C SER A 213 6.11 0.58 -15.99
N GLY A 214 6.34 1.62 -15.17
CA GLY A 214 5.87 2.98 -15.44
C GLY A 214 4.35 3.12 -15.31
N SER A 215 3.67 2.18 -14.65
CA SER A 215 2.22 2.25 -14.45
C SER A 215 1.82 1.90 -13.02
N LEU A 216 1.05 2.81 -12.42
CA LEU A 216 0.48 2.63 -11.09
C LEU A 216 -0.46 1.41 -11.03
N TRP A 217 -1.17 1.12 -12.12
CA TRP A 217 -2.05 -0.03 -12.20
C TRP A 217 -1.32 -1.36 -12.10
N THR A 218 -0.07 -1.43 -12.54
CA THR A 218 0.76 -2.62 -12.34
C THR A 218 1.01 -2.88 -10.86
N ALA A 219 1.31 -1.84 -10.08
CA ALA A 219 1.47 -1.97 -8.63
C ALA A 219 0.13 -2.29 -7.94
N ILE A 220 -0.98 -1.66 -8.35
CA ILE A 220 -2.33 -1.97 -7.83
C ILE A 220 -2.67 -3.44 -8.07
N PHE A 221 -2.49 -3.97 -9.29
CA PHE A 221 -2.81 -5.37 -9.59
C PHE A 221 -1.87 -6.35 -8.86
N PHE A 222 -0.58 -6.01 -8.75
CA PHE A 222 0.34 -6.83 -7.96
C PHE A 222 -0.07 -6.86 -6.49
N HIS A 223 -0.37 -5.70 -5.87
CA HIS A 223 -0.81 -5.59 -4.49
C HIS A 223 -2.13 -6.35 -4.27
N ALA A 224 -3.14 -6.09 -5.09
CA ALA A 224 -4.43 -6.79 -5.05
C ALA A 224 -4.28 -8.31 -5.15
N SER A 225 -3.46 -8.80 -6.09
CA SER A 225 -3.25 -10.24 -6.25
C SER A 225 -2.47 -10.85 -5.07
N ASN A 226 -1.53 -10.11 -4.47
CA ASN A 226 -0.84 -10.56 -3.27
C ASN A 226 -1.79 -10.68 -2.07
N ASN A 227 -2.65 -9.69 -1.86
CA ASN A 227 -3.66 -9.74 -0.80
C ASN A 227 -4.71 -10.81 -1.06
N TYR A 228 -5.10 -11.04 -2.32
CA TYR A 228 -5.99 -12.14 -2.68
C TYR A 228 -5.40 -13.51 -2.31
N LEU A 229 -4.12 -13.73 -2.57
CA LEU A 229 -3.44 -14.98 -2.17
C LEU A 229 -3.43 -15.15 -0.66
N ALA A 230 -3.10 -14.07 0.10
CA ALA A 230 -3.11 -14.11 1.57
C ALA A 230 -4.51 -14.44 2.12
N MET A 231 -5.56 -13.75 1.65
CA MET A 231 -6.93 -14.01 2.06
C MET A 231 -7.43 -15.41 1.67
N SER A 232 -7.02 -15.94 0.50
CA SER A 232 -7.38 -17.28 0.08
C SER A 232 -6.73 -18.36 0.95
N LEU A 233 -5.50 -18.14 1.41
CA LEU A 233 -4.84 -19.03 2.36
C LEU A 233 -5.54 -18.99 3.72
N LEU A 234 -5.94 -17.82 4.21
CA LEU A 234 -6.70 -17.68 5.46
C LEU A 234 -8.01 -18.47 5.43
N GLN A 235 -8.73 -18.48 4.30
CA GLN A 235 -9.98 -19.23 4.15
C GLN A 235 -9.77 -20.76 4.18
N SER A 236 -8.57 -21.25 3.86
CA SER A 236 -8.27 -22.67 3.75
C SER A 236 -7.88 -23.33 5.09
N ILE A 237 -7.71 -22.54 6.14
CA ILE A 237 -7.36 -22.99 7.49
C ILE A 237 -8.62 -23.02 8.35
#